data_466676ba6815d5ce6daca1a468b2a6d5
#
_entry.id   466676ba6815d5ce6daca1a468b2a6d5
#
_cell.length_a   1.000
_cell.length_b   1.000
_cell.length_c   1.000
_cell.angle_alpha   90.00
_cell.angle_beta   90.00
_cell.angle_gamma   90.00
#
_symmetry.space_group_name_H-M   'P 1'
#
loop_
_entity.id
_entity.type
_entity.pdbx_description
1 polymer ?
#
loop_
_entity_poly.entity_id
_entity_poly.type
_entity_poly.pdbx_seq_one_letter_code
_entity_poly.pdbx_strand_id
1 'polypeptide(L)'
;MLDRTPRVFISYSWTSTEFQQRVRELAESLRQDGIDVKLDIWDLKDGQDKYAFMEQCVTDPDIDKVLIICDSGYAAKADRRQGGVGDETTIISAEVYGHAAQEKFVPVIMERDEHGEPYMPAYLKSRMYRDLSGDRYPEEYQALVRNIYEKPSYRKPELGTRPGWLDEEESSELFSVKKAGKAAAGVKQNLLNPVTERDFIDVYLEALKSFYRPQVTAEEYMQDFEAMKEYRDAFLDYVKRISTTTEHIGTFLADAFEKMYNTLNNAETFSSEINGGGRRSFDIFCVHLWELFICTTAYLLQSEAYESLNELLVHTYFLRMSPYDSRVKPSSYERLCYRSEMLEDVIKPTLPGDLSRKYTLAGHYLCEQRDYLPTFTGKRIAEADLFLYQVFRGLDLGELGLQAYVWFPICYIYADNNDSIWKKLQSRRFCEKIMPLFSVSTIEALKERLSRCISDREVRYKENYGESASAILDIVKLDEVGRLP
;
A
#
# COMPACT_ATOMS: atom_id res chain seq x y z
N MET A 1 25.88 9.53 5.40
CA MET A 1 25.49 10.44 6.51
C MET A 1 26.75 10.86 7.20
N LEU A 2 26.97 12.17 7.33
CA LEU A 2 28.08 12.67 8.12
C LEU A 2 27.82 12.35 9.60
N ASP A 3 28.59 11.44 10.20
CA ASP A 3 28.54 11.12 11.63
C ASP A 3 29.31 12.15 12.50
N ARG A 4 29.79 13.20 11.88
CA ARG A 4 30.51 14.31 12.51
C ARG A 4 29.81 15.65 12.23
N THR A 5 30.19 16.67 13.02
CA THR A 5 29.78 18.06 12.77
C THR A 5 30.26 18.49 11.37
N PRO A 6 29.35 18.92 10.47
CA PRO A 6 29.72 19.39 9.14
C PRO A 6 30.49 20.69 9.24
N ARG A 7 31.51 20.85 8.38
CA ARG A 7 32.35 22.03 8.34
C ARG A 7 32.18 22.79 7.03
N VAL A 8 31.93 24.08 7.12
CA VAL A 8 31.58 24.94 5.98
C VAL A 8 32.50 26.14 5.92
N PHE A 9 33.01 26.48 4.73
CA PHE A 9 33.68 27.75 4.46
C PHE A 9 32.72 28.69 3.70
N ILE A 10 32.65 29.98 4.13
CA ILE A 10 31.86 31.01 3.45
C ILE A 10 32.80 31.94 2.68
N SER A 11 32.68 31.91 1.34
CA SER A 11 33.36 32.81 0.41
C SER A 11 32.41 33.92 -0.04
N TYR A 12 32.79 35.16 0.17
CA TYR A 12 31.94 36.33 -0.17
C TYR A 12 32.81 37.53 -0.56
N SER A 13 32.15 38.56 -1.14
CA SER A 13 32.78 39.82 -1.48
C SER A 13 32.61 40.88 -0.37
N TRP A 14 33.64 41.67 -0.10
CA TRP A 14 33.52 42.82 0.81
C TRP A 14 32.91 44.00 0.06
N THR A 15 31.65 43.91 -0.28
CA THR A 15 30.96 44.90 -1.10
C THR A 15 30.52 46.15 -0.28
N SER A 16 29.83 45.90 0.85
CA SER A 16 29.42 46.95 1.78
C SER A 16 29.42 46.44 3.22
N THR A 17 29.43 47.35 4.21
CA THR A 17 29.33 46.98 5.63
C THR A 17 28.02 46.24 5.94
N GLU A 18 26.91 46.68 5.33
CA GLU A 18 25.59 46.08 5.49
C GLU A 18 25.57 44.65 4.93
N PHE A 19 26.16 44.42 3.76
CA PHE A 19 26.27 43.10 3.18
C PHE A 19 27.14 42.16 4.03
N GLN A 20 28.26 42.63 4.53
CA GLN A 20 29.11 41.87 5.45
C GLN A 20 28.33 41.50 6.73
N GLN A 21 27.49 42.37 7.26
CA GLN A 21 26.63 42.08 8.39
C GLN A 21 25.64 40.97 8.10
N ARG A 22 24.97 40.99 6.94
CA ARG A 22 24.08 39.91 6.52
C ARG A 22 24.79 38.56 6.36
N VAL A 23 26.02 38.56 5.82
CA VAL A 23 26.85 37.34 5.73
C VAL A 23 27.18 36.81 7.11
N ARG A 24 27.52 37.69 8.06
CA ARG A 24 27.81 37.32 9.45
C ARG A 24 26.57 36.71 10.12
N GLU A 25 25.40 37.28 9.95
CA GLU A 25 24.12 36.78 10.48
C GLU A 25 23.79 35.37 9.94
N LEU A 26 24.02 35.13 8.64
CA LEU A 26 23.91 33.82 8.06
C LEU A 26 24.89 32.83 8.71
N ALA A 27 26.13 33.22 8.88
CA ALA A 27 27.17 32.38 9.50
C ALA A 27 26.85 32.06 10.98
N GLU A 28 26.33 33.03 11.74
CA GLU A 28 25.89 32.86 13.13
C GLU A 28 24.71 31.88 13.20
N SER A 29 23.74 31.99 12.30
CA SER A 29 22.60 31.10 12.20
C SER A 29 23.03 29.65 11.89
N LEU A 30 23.93 29.45 10.94
CA LEU A 30 24.49 28.14 10.63
C LEU A 30 25.24 27.53 11.83
N ARG A 31 25.98 28.36 12.62
CA ARG A 31 26.60 27.88 13.84
C ARG A 31 25.63 27.51 14.93
N GLN A 32 24.51 28.23 15.07
CA GLN A 32 23.42 27.87 15.99
C GLN A 32 22.80 26.54 15.62
N ASP A 33 22.75 26.21 14.32
CA ASP A 33 22.28 24.91 13.82
C ASP A 33 23.34 23.80 13.86
N GLY A 34 24.47 24.03 14.56
CA GLY A 34 25.49 23.00 14.82
C GLY A 34 26.47 22.78 13.67
N ILE A 35 26.64 23.74 12.77
CA ILE A 35 27.59 23.68 11.64
C ILE A 35 28.87 24.45 12.04
N ASP A 36 30.04 23.83 11.84
CA ASP A 36 31.34 24.51 12.05
C ASP A 36 31.66 25.41 10.86
N VAL A 37 31.43 26.72 11.04
CA VAL A 37 31.59 27.72 9.97
C VAL A 37 32.95 28.37 10.06
N LYS A 38 33.71 28.33 8.96
CA LYS A 38 34.90 29.11 8.69
C LYS A 38 34.51 30.41 7.98
N LEU A 39 34.84 31.53 8.58
CA LEU A 39 34.60 32.86 8.04
C LEU A 39 35.82 33.76 8.23
N ASP A 40 36.22 34.50 7.20
CA ASP A 40 37.42 35.33 7.23
C ASP A 40 37.45 36.30 8.40
N ILE A 41 36.38 37.03 8.72
CA ILE A 41 36.30 37.93 9.86
C ILE A 41 36.49 37.29 11.23
N TRP A 42 36.40 36.00 11.35
CA TRP A 42 36.62 35.25 12.61
C TRP A 42 37.95 34.50 12.64
N ASP A 43 38.38 33.96 11.47
CA ASP A 43 39.46 33.00 11.38
C ASP A 43 40.75 33.58 10.79
N LEU A 44 40.64 34.69 10.00
CA LEU A 44 41.79 35.35 9.43
C LEU A 44 42.40 36.32 10.47
N LYS A 45 43.71 36.12 10.77
CA LYS A 45 44.44 36.97 11.73
C LYS A 45 45.15 38.12 11.03
N ASP A 46 45.40 39.20 11.77
CA ASP A 46 46.19 40.31 11.29
C ASP A 46 47.60 39.84 10.82
N GLY A 47 47.97 40.25 9.62
CA GLY A 47 49.24 39.88 9.00
C GLY A 47 49.18 38.56 8.20
N GLN A 48 48.11 37.80 8.20
CA GLN A 48 47.94 36.64 7.31
C GLN A 48 47.52 37.06 5.90
N ASP A 49 48.00 36.30 4.91
CA ASP A 49 47.61 36.47 3.52
C ASP A 49 46.19 35.94 3.32
N LYS A 50 45.30 36.82 2.90
CA LYS A 50 43.87 36.49 2.66
C LYS A 50 43.70 35.42 1.59
N TYR A 51 44.54 35.47 0.55
CA TYR A 51 44.42 34.54 -0.58
C TYR A 51 44.93 33.15 -0.21
N ALA A 52 46.00 33.08 0.50
CA ALA A 52 46.53 31.82 1.04
C ALA A 52 45.52 31.19 2.01
N PHE A 53 44.81 31.97 2.83
CA PHE A 53 43.77 31.49 3.71
C PHE A 53 42.56 30.93 2.90
N MET A 54 42.13 31.66 1.86
CA MET A 54 41.00 31.20 1.01
C MET A 54 41.37 29.91 0.25
N GLU A 55 42.59 29.85 -0.32
CA GLU A 55 43.09 28.67 -1.02
C GLU A 55 43.10 27.46 -0.11
N GLN A 56 43.63 27.64 1.09
CA GLN A 56 43.65 26.59 2.11
C GLN A 56 42.24 26.09 2.44
N CYS A 57 41.27 26.99 2.67
CA CYS A 57 39.89 26.61 2.99
C CYS A 57 39.19 25.89 1.81
N VAL A 58 39.47 26.29 0.58
CA VAL A 58 38.87 25.67 -0.63
C VAL A 58 39.42 24.28 -0.88
N THR A 59 40.74 24.07 -0.65
CA THR A 59 41.40 22.81 -0.92
C THR A 59 41.41 21.83 0.28
N ASP A 60 41.04 22.32 1.47
CA ASP A 60 40.98 21.50 2.69
C ASP A 60 39.94 20.36 2.53
N PRO A 61 40.37 19.09 2.65
CA PRO A 61 39.44 17.94 2.57
C PRO A 61 38.49 17.88 3.75
N ASP A 62 38.76 18.53 4.86
CA ASP A 62 37.89 18.60 6.03
C ASP A 62 36.76 19.61 5.91
N ILE A 63 36.79 20.47 4.90
CA ILE A 63 35.68 21.37 4.55
C ILE A 63 34.66 20.62 3.67
N ASP A 64 33.52 20.36 4.20
CA ASP A 64 32.45 19.61 3.52
C ASP A 64 31.78 20.43 2.41
N LYS A 65 31.49 21.70 2.67
CA LYS A 65 30.83 22.62 1.71
C LYS A 65 31.53 24.00 1.71
N VAL A 66 31.60 24.58 0.52
CA VAL A 66 32.02 25.98 0.32
C VAL A 66 30.79 26.76 -0.18
N LEU A 67 30.29 27.66 0.65
CA LEU A 67 29.17 28.53 0.29
C LEU A 67 29.71 29.76 -0.43
N ILE A 68 29.35 29.90 -1.71
CA ILE A 68 29.71 31.06 -2.52
C ILE A 68 28.60 32.06 -2.45
N ILE A 69 28.76 33.12 -1.66
CA ILE A 69 27.73 34.15 -1.51
C ILE A 69 27.78 35.10 -2.70
N CYS A 70 26.72 35.09 -3.49
CA CYS A 70 26.58 35.83 -4.73
C CYS A 70 25.82 37.13 -4.50
N ASP A 71 26.55 38.23 -4.71
CA ASP A 71 26.05 39.60 -4.73
C ASP A 71 26.58 40.34 -5.98
N SER A 72 26.13 41.58 -6.18
CA SER A 72 26.56 42.46 -7.29
C SER A 72 28.08 42.63 -7.35
N GLY A 73 28.70 42.75 -6.18
CA GLY A 73 30.17 42.92 -6.05
C GLY A 73 30.91 41.66 -6.38
N TYR A 74 30.48 40.48 -5.92
CA TYR A 74 31.10 39.20 -6.23
C TYR A 74 31.00 38.88 -7.73
N ALA A 75 29.80 39.05 -8.34
CA ALA A 75 29.58 38.81 -9.75
C ALA A 75 30.48 39.71 -10.62
N ALA A 76 30.48 41.01 -10.33
CA ALA A 76 31.31 41.99 -11.06
C ALA A 76 32.80 41.72 -10.97
N LYS A 77 33.33 41.31 -9.80
CA LYS A 77 34.73 40.96 -9.62
C LYS A 77 35.09 39.66 -10.37
N ALA A 78 34.22 38.66 -10.30
CA ALA A 78 34.42 37.36 -10.95
C ALA A 78 34.42 37.50 -12.49
N ASP A 79 33.47 38.24 -13.05
CA ASP A 79 33.28 38.38 -14.50
C ASP A 79 34.35 39.32 -15.15
N ARG A 80 34.81 40.34 -14.45
CA ARG A 80 35.94 41.21 -14.92
C ARG A 80 37.25 40.44 -15.10
N ARG A 81 37.43 39.33 -14.38
CA ARG A 81 38.67 38.51 -14.40
C ARG A 81 38.67 37.44 -15.49
N GLN A 82 37.57 37.10 -16.08
CA GLN A 82 37.54 36.27 -17.29
C GLN A 82 38.28 36.95 -18.50
N GLY A 83 38.57 38.25 -18.38
CA GLY A 83 39.31 39.03 -19.38
C GLY A 83 40.86 39.02 -19.24
N GLY A 84 41.43 38.20 -18.36
CA GLY A 84 42.86 37.85 -18.46
C GLY A 84 43.89 38.62 -17.60
N VAL A 85 43.49 39.35 -16.54
CA VAL A 85 44.44 40.00 -15.61
C VAL A 85 43.98 39.94 -14.16
N GLY A 86 44.60 39.04 -13.33
CA GLY A 86 44.44 39.04 -11.88
C GLY A 86 44.25 37.64 -11.25
N ASP A 87 45.21 37.24 -10.43
CA ASP A 87 45.40 35.83 -9.92
C ASP A 87 44.38 35.28 -8.93
N GLU A 88 43.36 36.02 -8.54
CA GLU A 88 42.69 35.75 -7.26
C GLU A 88 41.33 35.02 -7.32
N THR A 89 40.64 35.04 -8.46
CA THR A 89 39.41 34.24 -8.66
C THR A 89 39.67 32.93 -9.40
N THR A 90 40.88 32.74 -9.82
CA THR A 90 41.35 31.59 -10.60
C THR A 90 41.24 30.31 -9.80
N ILE A 91 41.40 30.37 -8.46
CA ILE A 91 41.42 29.18 -7.57
C ILE A 91 40.05 28.57 -7.45
N ILE A 92 39.01 29.35 -7.06
CA ILE A 92 37.63 28.83 -6.92
C ILE A 92 37.09 28.43 -8.29
N SER A 93 37.34 29.21 -9.36
CA SER A 93 36.89 28.88 -10.69
C SER A 93 37.55 27.63 -11.25
N ALA A 94 38.88 27.44 -11.04
CA ALA A 94 39.61 26.27 -11.49
C ALA A 94 39.14 24.99 -10.78
N GLU A 95 38.94 25.03 -9.47
CA GLU A 95 38.40 23.93 -8.68
C GLU A 95 36.91 23.60 -9.05
N VAL A 96 36.12 24.63 -9.32
CA VAL A 96 34.73 24.46 -9.77
C VAL A 96 34.68 23.86 -11.17
N TYR A 97 35.55 24.25 -12.11
CA TYR A 97 35.57 23.69 -13.47
C TYR A 97 36.27 22.33 -13.55
N GLY A 98 37.24 22.07 -12.66
CA GLY A 98 38.01 20.82 -12.70
C GLY A 98 37.21 19.53 -12.38
N HIS A 99 36.08 19.67 -11.71
CA HIS A 99 35.27 18.55 -11.27
C HIS A 99 33.79 18.82 -11.53
N ALA A 100 33.30 18.47 -12.69
CA ALA A 100 31.88 18.69 -13.09
C ALA A 100 30.85 18.02 -12.15
N ALA A 101 31.24 16.98 -11.42
CA ALA A 101 30.37 16.20 -10.54
C ALA A 101 30.45 16.57 -9.04
N GLN A 102 31.20 17.64 -8.68
CA GLN A 102 31.38 17.94 -7.26
C GLN A 102 30.22 18.72 -6.64
N GLU A 103 29.89 18.33 -5.43
CA GLU A 103 28.83 18.94 -4.61
C GLU A 103 29.36 19.86 -3.51
N LYS A 104 30.70 20.09 -3.48
CA LYS A 104 31.36 20.88 -2.44
C LYS A 104 31.03 22.37 -2.53
N PHE A 105 30.86 22.93 -3.75
CA PHE A 105 30.60 24.34 -3.97
C PHE A 105 29.10 24.63 -4.18
N VAL A 106 28.51 25.37 -3.27
CA VAL A 106 27.10 25.71 -3.26
C VAL A 106 26.92 27.22 -3.46
N PRO A 107 26.40 27.68 -4.62
CA PRO A 107 26.06 29.08 -4.79
C PRO A 107 24.87 29.47 -3.90
N VAL A 108 24.97 30.59 -3.21
CA VAL A 108 23.93 31.18 -2.38
C VAL A 108 23.67 32.61 -2.85
N ILE A 109 22.49 32.85 -3.36
CA ILE A 109 22.07 34.16 -3.84
C ILE A 109 21.56 34.97 -2.65
N MET A 110 22.15 36.15 -2.42
CA MET A 110 21.70 37.09 -1.39
C MET A 110 21.24 38.43 -1.97
N GLU A 111 21.41 38.63 -3.29
CA GLU A 111 21.01 39.86 -3.97
C GLU A 111 20.54 39.55 -5.40
N ARG A 112 19.54 40.33 -5.85
CA ARG A 112 19.00 40.29 -7.21
C ARG A 112 19.03 41.70 -7.82
N ASP A 113 19.07 41.76 -9.15
CA ASP A 113 18.98 43.04 -9.88
C ASP A 113 17.55 43.58 -9.92
N GLU A 114 17.41 44.78 -10.52
CA GLU A 114 16.12 45.46 -10.69
C GLU A 114 15.10 44.70 -11.55
N HIS A 115 15.56 43.71 -12.31
CA HIS A 115 14.71 42.80 -13.12
C HIS A 115 14.38 41.51 -12.40
N GLY A 116 14.88 41.30 -11.18
CA GLY A 116 14.70 40.11 -10.38
C GLY A 116 15.66 38.98 -10.73
N GLU A 117 16.67 39.20 -11.59
CA GLU A 117 17.68 38.19 -11.91
C GLU A 117 18.75 38.14 -10.82
N PRO A 118 19.23 36.89 -10.48
CA PRO A 118 20.25 36.74 -9.44
C PRO A 118 21.61 37.25 -9.90
N TYR A 119 22.29 38.03 -9.04
CA TYR A 119 23.70 38.36 -9.27
C TYR A 119 24.57 37.12 -9.11
N MET A 120 24.84 36.42 -10.22
CA MET A 120 25.60 35.18 -10.21
C MET A 120 26.73 35.27 -11.26
N PRO A 121 27.99 34.93 -10.88
CA PRO A 121 29.09 34.86 -11.83
C PRO A 121 28.80 33.89 -12.98
N ALA A 122 29.33 34.24 -14.18
CA ALA A 122 29.08 33.44 -15.39
C ALA A 122 29.43 31.95 -15.23
N TYR A 123 30.50 31.61 -14.49
CA TYR A 123 30.93 30.25 -14.25
C TYR A 123 30.03 29.42 -13.31
N LEU A 124 29.10 30.08 -12.58
CA LEU A 124 28.14 29.41 -11.70
C LEU A 124 26.72 29.31 -12.31
N LYS A 125 26.44 29.99 -13.42
CA LYS A 125 25.07 30.07 -14.01
C LYS A 125 24.43 28.71 -14.34
N SER A 126 25.21 27.68 -14.59
CA SER A 126 24.72 26.33 -14.87
C SER A 126 24.48 25.48 -13.61
N ARG A 127 24.82 26.01 -12.42
CA ARG A 127 24.69 25.26 -11.17
C ARG A 127 23.39 25.57 -10.45
N MET A 128 22.86 24.55 -9.75
CA MET A 128 21.77 24.79 -8.81
C MET A 128 22.27 25.63 -7.64
N TYR A 129 21.47 26.58 -7.22
CA TYR A 129 21.77 27.53 -6.14
C TYR A 129 20.70 27.52 -5.06
N ARG A 130 20.98 28.16 -3.90
CA ARG A 130 20.01 28.50 -2.87
C ARG A 130 19.76 29.99 -2.90
N ASP A 131 18.50 30.38 -2.83
CA ASP A 131 18.09 31.77 -2.93
C ASP A 131 17.65 32.32 -1.55
N LEU A 132 18.56 33.05 -0.92
CA LEU A 132 18.33 33.72 0.36
C LEU A 132 18.03 35.25 0.19
N SER A 133 17.65 35.68 -1.02
CA SER A 133 17.42 37.12 -1.33
C SER A 133 15.97 37.54 -1.14
N GLY A 134 14.98 36.64 -1.01
CA GLY A 134 13.56 36.98 -1.07
C GLY A 134 12.73 36.42 0.11
N ASP A 135 11.40 36.53 -0.05
CA ASP A 135 10.41 36.14 0.96
C ASP A 135 10.44 34.64 1.37
N ARG A 136 11.05 33.82 0.53
CA ARG A 136 11.23 32.37 0.81
C ARG A 136 12.52 32.05 1.57
N TYR A 137 13.11 33.03 2.23
CA TYR A 137 14.32 32.86 3.01
C TYR A 137 14.23 31.67 4.00
N PRO A 138 13.16 31.49 4.80
CA PRO A 138 13.11 30.42 5.80
C PRO A 138 13.16 29.03 5.16
N GLU A 139 12.43 28.81 4.05
CA GLU A 139 12.42 27.53 3.35
C GLU A 139 13.75 27.22 2.66
N GLU A 140 14.33 28.23 2.01
CA GLU A 140 15.61 28.08 1.31
C GLU A 140 16.77 27.94 2.30
N TYR A 141 16.74 28.61 3.45
CA TYR A 141 17.67 28.42 4.53
C TYR A 141 17.58 27.00 5.09
N GLN A 142 16.38 26.49 5.37
CA GLN A 142 16.19 25.12 5.82
C GLN A 142 16.71 24.11 4.77
N ALA A 143 16.49 24.39 3.49
CA ALA A 143 16.99 23.54 2.40
C ALA A 143 18.53 23.60 2.30
N LEU A 144 19.15 24.75 2.58
CA LEU A 144 20.62 24.89 2.68
C LEU A 144 21.16 24.04 3.83
N VAL A 145 20.62 24.15 5.03
CA VAL A 145 21.02 23.36 6.21
C VAL A 145 20.90 21.85 5.90
N ARG A 146 19.78 21.42 5.29
CA ARG A 146 19.61 20.01 4.87
C ARG A 146 20.66 19.56 3.86
N ASN A 147 21.05 20.42 2.92
CA ASN A 147 22.10 20.12 1.96
C ASN A 147 23.45 19.93 2.65
N ILE A 148 23.78 20.79 3.61
CA ILE A 148 25.04 20.72 4.39
C ILE A 148 25.09 19.42 5.19
N TYR A 149 23.98 18.98 5.80
CA TYR A 149 23.88 17.73 6.55
C TYR A 149 23.68 16.50 5.68
N GLU A 150 23.62 16.62 4.35
CA GLU A 150 23.33 15.54 3.40
C GLU A 150 22.00 14.82 3.72
N LYS A 151 21.01 15.59 4.18
CA LYS A 151 19.63 15.12 4.49
C LYS A 151 18.60 15.82 3.60
N PRO A 152 18.57 15.55 2.29
CA PRO A 152 17.62 16.20 1.39
C PRO A 152 16.19 15.93 1.79
N SER A 153 15.29 16.90 1.55
CA SER A 153 13.84 16.77 1.83
C SER A 153 13.20 15.64 1.04
N TYR A 154 13.71 15.38 -0.16
CA TYR A 154 13.27 14.30 -1.03
C TYR A 154 14.39 13.25 -1.10
N ARG A 155 14.17 12.12 -0.46
CA ARG A 155 15.07 10.97 -0.61
C ARG A 155 14.67 10.17 -1.83
N LYS A 156 15.65 9.78 -2.63
CA LYS A 156 15.43 8.81 -3.69
C LYS A 156 14.94 7.51 -3.03
N PRO A 157 13.79 6.96 -3.44
CA PRO A 157 13.34 5.67 -2.93
C PRO A 157 14.39 4.60 -3.17
N GLU A 158 14.41 3.60 -2.33
CA GLU A 158 15.26 2.43 -2.56
C GLU A 158 14.92 1.82 -3.93
N LEU A 159 15.94 1.29 -4.59
CA LEU A 159 15.74 0.63 -5.88
C LEU A 159 14.88 -0.61 -5.64
N GLY A 160 13.71 -0.66 -6.26
CA GLY A 160 12.87 -1.86 -6.26
C GLY A 160 13.59 -3.03 -6.93
N THR A 161 13.14 -4.24 -6.63
CA THR A 161 13.58 -5.44 -7.36
C THR A 161 13.23 -5.32 -8.83
N ARG A 162 14.05 -5.92 -9.71
CA ARG A 162 13.75 -6.04 -11.15
C ARG A 162 12.35 -6.63 -11.31
N PRO A 163 11.47 -6.00 -12.11
CA PRO A 163 10.13 -6.53 -12.32
C PRO A 163 10.19 -7.93 -12.92
N GLY A 164 9.50 -8.91 -12.30
CA GLY A 164 9.48 -10.31 -12.78
C GLY A 164 8.98 -10.44 -14.22
N TRP A 165 8.09 -9.54 -14.66
CA TRP A 165 7.57 -9.50 -16.03
C TRP A 165 8.62 -9.28 -17.12
N LEU A 166 9.86 -8.91 -16.78
CA LEU A 166 10.96 -8.79 -17.74
C LEU A 166 11.53 -10.16 -18.17
N ASP A 167 11.28 -11.17 -17.36
CA ASP A 167 11.81 -12.53 -17.58
C ASP A 167 10.69 -13.56 -17.81
N GLU A 168 9.42 -13.18 -17.58
CA GLU A 168 8.22 -14.00 -17.78
C GLU A 168 7.28 -13.29 -18.77
N GLU A 169 6.54 -14.05 -19.56
CA GLU A 169 5.46 -13.54 -20.41
C GLU A 169 4.24 -13.13 -19.56
N GLU A 170 4.41 -12.09 -18.70
CA GLU A 170 3.29 -11.52 -17.96
C GLU A 170 2.29 -10.89 -18.95
N SER A 171 1.00 -11.20 -18.83
CA SER A 171 0.01 -10.59 -19.69
C SER A 171 -0.08 -9.07 -19.47
N SER A 172 -0.39 -8.32 -20.53
CA SER A 172 -0.53 -6.85 -20.47
C SER A 172 -1.62 -6.43 -19.49
N GLU A 173 -2.64 -7.25 -19.32
CA GLU A 173 -3.77 -7.08 -18.41
C GLU A 173 -3.29 -7.16 -16.95
N LEU A 174 -2.55 -8.20 -16.59
CA LEU A 174 -2.01 -8.39 -15.24
C LEU A 174 -1.04 -7.27 -14.86
N PHE A 175 -0.16 -6.87 -15.78
CA PHE A 175 0.71 -5.71 -15.57
C PHE A 175 -0.10 -4.43 -15.27
N SER A 176 -1.17 -4.20 -16.02
CA SER A 176 -2.05 -3.04 -15.82
C SER A 176 -2.72 -3.05 -14.44
N VAL A 177 -3.19 -4.21 -13.97
CA VAL A 177 -3.74 -4.40 -12.62
C VAL A 177 -2.71 -4.09 -11.54
N LYS A 178 -1.52 -4.68 -11.63
CA LYS A 178 -0.43 -4.44 -10.66
C LYS A 178 -0.01 -2.96 -10.62
N LYS A 179 0.04 -2.30 -11.79
CA LYS A 179 0.34 -0.87 -11.90
C LYS A 179 -0.75 0.00 -11.27
N ALA A 180 -2.03 -0.29 -11.54
CA ALA A 180 -3.16 0.44 -10.95
C ALA A 180 -3.18 0.31 -9.42
N GLY A 181 -2.95 -0.89 -8.87
CA GLY A 181 -2.86 -1.13 -7.43
C GLY A 181 -1.72 -0.35 -6.75
N LYS A 182 -0.56 -0.25 -7.41
CA LYS A 182 0.57 0.57 -6.92
C LYS A 182 0.24 2.07 -6.97
N ALA A 183 -0.42 2.54 -8.02
CA ALA A 183 -0.80 3.94 -8.18
C ALA A 183 -1.85 4.36 -7.12
N ALA A 184 -2.88 3.55 -6.89
CA ALA A 184 -3.91 3.80 -5.89
C ALA A 184 -3.33 3.89 -4.46
N ALA A 185 -2.34 3.05 -4.13
CA ALA A 185 -1.67 3.06 -2.83
C ALA A 185 -0.61 4.17 -2.68
N GLY A 186 -0.14 4.75 -3.78
CA GLY A 186 0.91 5.80 -3.79
C GLY A 186 0.40 7.20 -3.50
N VAL A 187 -0.90 7.44 -3.43
CA VAL A 187 -1.49 8.73 -3.07
C VAL A 187 -1.31 8.94 -1.56
N LYS A 188 -0.39 9.83 -1.21
CA LYS A 188 -0.02 10.14 0.17
C LYS A 188 -1.18 10.69 0.98
N GLN A 189 -1.34 10.07 2.16
CA GLN A 189 -1.93 10.63 3.39
C GLN A 189 -3.43 10.98 3.41
N ASN A 190 -4.15 10.17 4.18
CA ASN A 190 -5.38 10.50 4.93
C ASN A 190 -6.71 10.64 4.20
N LEU A 191 -6.81 10.38 2.93
CA LEU A 191 -8.11 10.21 2.28
C LEU A 191 -7.96 9.09 1.25
N LEU A 192 -8.69 7.99 1.44
CA LEU A 192 -9.08 7.13 0.34
C LEU A 192 -9.59 8.09 -0.75
N ASN A 193 -8.89 8.18 -1.88
CA ASN A 193 -9.41 8.96 -2.98
C ASN A 193 -10.41 8.07 -3.72
N PRO A 194 -11.73 8.33 -3.59
CA PRO A 194 -12.75 7.46 -4.18
C PRO A 194 -12.59 7.26 -5.69
N VAL A 195 -11.85 8.15 -6.35
CA VAL A 195 -11.59 8.07 -7.80
C VAL A 195 -10.52 7.01 -8.09
N THR A 196 -9.37 7.05 -7.39
CA THR A 196 -8.26 6.09 -7.64
C THR A 196 -8.59 4.67 -7.21
N GLU A 197 -9.46 4.50 -6.22
CA GLU A 197 -9.93 3.19 -5.76
C GLU A 197 -10.90 2.56 -6.74
N ARG A 198 -11.85 3.34 -7.24
CA ARG A 198 -12.75 2.91 -8.32
C ARG A 198 -11.97 2.56 -9.57
N ASP A 199 -10.95 3.32 -9.91
CA ASP A 199 -10.09 3.05 -11.06
C ASP A 199 -9.39 1.69 -10.95
N PHE A 200 -8.89 1.31 -9.75
CA PHE A 200 -8.29 -0.02 -9.56
C PHE A 200 -9.31 -1.13 -9.80
N ILE A 201 -10.50 -1.05 -9.21
CA ILE A 201 -11.56 -2.08 -9.38
C ILE A 201 -12.00 -2.16 -10.85
N ASP A 202 -12.09 -1.04 -11.55
CA ASP A 202 -12.46 -1.02 -12.98
C ASP A 202 -11.39 -1.67 -13.85
N VAL A 203 -10.12 -1.38 -13.62
CA VAL A 203 -8.98 -2.03 -14.33
C VAL A 203 -8.94 -3.52 -14.01
N TYR A 204 -9.19 -3.89 -12.75
CA TYR A 204 -9.23 -5.28 -12.31
C TYR A 204 -10.35 -6.06 -13.00
N LEU A 205 -11.56 -5.50 -13.05
CA LEU A 205 -12.71 -6.09 -13.73
C LEU A 205 -12.49 -6.23 -15.23
N GLU A 206 -11.92 -5.21 -15.88
CA GLU A 206 -11.61 -5.26 -17.30
C GLU A 206 -10.63 -6.39 -17.62
N ALA A 207 -9.60 -6.54 -16.81
CA ALA A 207 -8.61 -7.59 -16.96
C ALA A 207 -9.23 -9.00 -16.78
N LEU A 208 -10.13 -9.17 -15.80
CA LEU A 208 -10.80 -10.47 -15.57
C LEU A 208 -11.74 -10.87 -16.71
N LYS A 209 -12.26 -9.94 -17.50
CA LYS A 209 -13.12 -10.27 -18.64
C LYS A 209 -12.43 -11.14 -19.69
N SER A 210 -11.11 -11.09 -19.78
CA SER A 210 -10.31 -11.94 -20.69
C SER A 210 -10.46 -13.43 -20.43
N PHE A 211 -10.89 -13.82 -19.22
CA PHE A 211 -11.15 -15.21 -18.84
C PHE A 211 -12.55 -15.72 -19.20
N TYR A 212 -13.39 -14.88 -19.80
CA TYR A 212 -14.71 -15.32 -20.23
C TYR A 212 -14.62 -16.26 -21.43
N ARG A 213 -15.16 -17.47 -21.29
CA ARG A 213 -15.28 -18.45 -22.38
C ARG A 213 -16.74 -18.91 -22.51
N PRO A 214 -17.37 -18.74 -23.67
CA PRO A 214 -18.72 -19.26 -23.92
C PRO A 214 -18.82 -20.78 -23.76
N GLN A 215 -17.74 -21.48 -24.12
CA GLN A 215 -17.54 -22.91 -23.91
C GLN A 215 -16.12 -23.10 -23.40
N VAL A 216 -15.95 -23.93 -22.39
CA VAL A 216 -14.67 -24.18 -21.74
C VAL A 216 -14.46 -25.69 -21.56
N THR A 217 -13.28 -26.17 -21.95
CA THR A 217 -12.82 -27.53 -21.66
C THR A 217 -12.27 -27.62 -20.23
N ALA A 218 -12.12 -28.83 -19.70
CA ALA A 218 -11.53 -29.04 -18.37
C ALA A 218 -10.09 -28.50 -18.29
N GLU A 219 -9.30 -28.66 -19.33
CA GLU A 219 -7.92 -28.18 -19.40
C GLU A 219 -7.85 -26.65 -19.42
N GLU A 220 -8.64 -26.00 -20.27
CA GLU A 220 -8.74 -24.53 -20.34
C GLU A 220 -9.22 -23.95 -19.00
N TYR A 221 -10.20 -24.59 -18.34
CA TYR A 221 -10.69 -24.16 -17.05
C TYR A 221 -9.58 -24.18 -15.99
N MET A 222 -8.78 -25.25 -15.93
CA MET A 222 -7.65 -25.32 -14.98
C MET A 222 -6.56 -24.31 -15.30
N GLN A 223 -6.25 -24.10 -16.57
CA GLN A 223 -5.29 -23.06 -16.99
C GLN A 223 -5.77 -21.68 -16.54
N ASP A 224 -7.03 -21.34 -16.80
CA ASP A 224 -7.62 -20.07 -16.40
C ASP A 224 -7.68 -19.94 -14.86
N PHE A 225 -8.06 -21.00 -14.16
CA PHE A 225 -8.11 -21.01 -12.69
C PHE A 225 -6.71 -20.79 -12.08
N GLU A 226 -5.67 -21.43 -12.63
CA GLU A 226 -4.29 -21.20 -12.18
C GLU A 226 -3.80 -19.79 -12.54
N ALA A 227 -4.11 -19.26 -13.72
CA ALA A 227 -3.74 -17.91 -14.10
C ALA A 227 -4.41 -16.84 -13.21
N MET A 228 -5.64 -17.08 -12.77
CA MET A 228 -6.35 -16.16 -11.86
C MET A 228 -5.69 -16.03 -10.48
N LYS A 229 -4.78 -16.93 -10.09
CA LYS A 229 -3.97 -16.80 -8.88
C LYS A 229 -3.21 -15.48 -8.82
N GLU A 230 -2.61 -15.07 -9.93
CA GLU A 230 -1.86 -13.82 -10.01
C GLU A 230 -2.74 -12.58 -9.81
N TYR A 231 -3.98 -12.65 -10.29
CA TYR A 231 -4.97 -11.57 -10.10
C TYR A 231 -5.46 -11.52 -8.64
N ARG A 232 -5.70 -12.67 -8.02
CA ARG A 232 -6.00 -12.76 -6.59
C ARG A 232 -4.89 -12.11 -5.76
N ASP A 233 -3.64 -12.45 -6.03
CA ASP A 233 -2.49 -11.95 -5.30
C ASP A 233 -2.28 -10.44 -5.51
N ALA A 234 -2.53 -9.93 -6.72
CA ALA A 234 -2.50 -8.50 -7.01
C ALA A 234 -3.60 -7.73 -6.25
N PHE A 235 -4.80 -8.30 -6.14
CA PHE A 235 -5.88 -7.72 -5.33
C PHE A 235 -5.52 -7.70 -3.84
N LEU A 236 -4.98 -8.78 -3.31
CA LEU A 236 -4.56 -8.85 -1.91
C LEU A 236 -3.41 -7.89 -1.58
N ASP A 237 -2.45 -7.72 -2.49
CA ASP A 237 -1.40 -6.70 -2.34
C ASP A 237 -2.01 -5.28 -2.31
N TYR A 238 -3.01 -5.02 -3.13
CA TYR A 238 -3.77 -3.77 -3.10
C TYR A 238 -4.50 -3.58 -1.76
N VAL A 239 -5.26 -4.58 -1.28
CA VAL A 239 -5.94 -4.54 0.03
C VAL A 239 -4.95 -4.28 1.16
N LYS A 240 -3.80 -4.97 1.15
CA LYS A 240 -2.74 -4.76 2.13
C LYS A 240 -2.22 -3.32 2.13
N ARG A 241 -2.06 -2.71 0.96
CA ARG A 241 -1.57 -1.32 0.83
C ARG A 241 -2.57 -0.31 1.34
N ILE A 242 -3.85 -0.43 0.98
CA ILE A 242 -4.89 0.49 1.45
C ILE A 242 -5.13 0.36 2.96
N SER A 243 -5.00 -0.83 3.53
CA SER A 243 -5.12 -1.07 4.98
C SER A 243 -4.05 -0.36 5.81
N THR A 244 -2.89 -0.04 5.22
CA THR A 244 -1.84 0.72 5.91
C THR A 244 -2.12 2.22 5.96
N THR A 245 -3.03 2.71 5.12
CA THR A 245 -3.34 4.14 4.97
C THR A 245 -4.72 4.51 5.51
N THR A 246 -5.59 3.54 5.71
CA THR A 246 -6.99 3.74 6.10
C THR A 246 -7.39 2.70 7.15
N GLU A 247 -8.03 3.14 8.23
CA GLU A 247 -8.45 2.25 9.32
C GLU A 247 -9.72 1.45 8.99
N HIS A 248 -10.66 2.05 8.25
CA HIS A 248 -11.98 1.47 7.92
C HIS A 248 -12.11 1.19 6.42
N ILE A 249 -11.62 0.04 5.98
CA ILE A 249 -11.69 -0.34 4.56
C ILE A 249 -12.84 -1.31 4.24
N GLY A 250 -13.59 -1.76 5.26
CA GLY A 250 -14.59 -2.81 5.09
C GLY A 250 -15.74 -2.40 4.19
N THR A 251 -16.27 -1.18 4.32
CA THR A 251 -17.33 -0.65 3.45
C THR A 251 -16.86 -0.57 1.99
N PHE A 252 -15.65 -0.05 1.76
CA PHE A 252 -15.08 -0.03 0.41
C PHE A 252 -14.95 -1.44 -0.18
N LEU A 253 -14.47 -2.41 0.61
CA LEU A 253 -14.34 -3.81 0.17
C LEU A 253 -15.72 -4.42 -0.13
N ALA A 254 -16.74 -4.11 0.68
CA ALA A 254 -18.11 -4.58 0.43
C ALA A 254 -18.66 -4.04 -0.89
N ASP A 255 -18.53 -2.72 -1.12
CA ASP A 255 -18.92 -2.09 -2.39
C ASP A 255 -18.13 -2.67 -3.58
N ALA A 256 -16.85 -2.95 -3.40
CA ALA A 256 -16.02 -3.58 -4.43
C ALA A 256 -16.49 -5.00 -4.77
N PHE A 257 -16.76 -5.83 -3.77
CA PHE A 257 -17.29 -7.18 -3.98
C PHE A 257 -18.68 -7.17 -4.62
N GLU A 258 -19.57 -6.26 -4.21
CA GLU A 258 -20.86 -6.06 -4.85
C GLU A 258 -20.71 -5.71 -6.33
N LYS A 259 -19.86 -4.73 -6.64
CA LYS A 259 -19.57 -4.29 -8.02
C LYS A 259 -18.99 -5.43 -8.85
N MET A 260 -17.98 -6.13 -8.31
CA MET A 260 -17.32 -7.25 -9.00
C MET A 260 -18.32 -8.39 -9.27
N TYR A 261 -19.11 -8.78 -8.27
CA TYR A 261 -20.13 -9.82 -8.43
C TYR A 261 -21.16 -9.46 -9.51
N ASN A 262 -21.73 -8.25 -9.43
CA ASN A 262 -22.75 -7.79 -10.36
C ASN A 262 -22.23 -7.62 -11.78
N THR A 263 -20.96 -7.26 -11.96
CA THR A 263 -20.33 -7.10 -13.27
C THR A 263 -19.98 -8.46 -13.89
N LEU A 264 -19.33 -9.32 -13.13
CA LEU A 264 -18.84 -10.61 -13.63
C LEU A 264 -19.99 -11.66 -13.72
N ASN A 265 -21.09 -11.49 -12.97
CA ASN A 265 -22.28 -12.31 -13.03
C ASN A 265 -23.37 -11.63 -13.88
N ASN A 266 -23.00 -11.08 -15.03
CA ASN A 266 -23.89 -10.40 -15.96
C ASN A 266 -23.54 -10.75 -17.41
N ALA A 267 -24.45 -11.45 -18.09
CA ALA A 267 -24.25 -11.87 -19.47
C ALA A 267 -24.00 -10.68 -20.43
N GLU A 268 -24.65 -9.53 -20.20
CA GLU A 268 -24.50 -8.33 -21.02
C GLU A 268 -23.09 -7.73 -20.95
N THR A 269 -22.30 -8.05 -19.89
CA THR A 269 -20.94 -7.58 -19.73
C THR A 269 -19.99 -8.15 -20.81
N PHE A 270 -20.28 -9.35 -21.31
CA PHE A 270 -19.36 -10.13 -22.14
C PHE A 270 -19.64 -10.14 -23.64
N SER A 271 -20.76 -9.70 -24.12
CA SER A 271 -21.09 -9.21 -25.47
C SER A 271 -22.57 -9.35 -25.84
N SER A 272 -23.00 -8.62 -26.88
CA SER A 272 -24.33 -8.69 -27.50
C SER A 272 -24.58 -9.96 -28.35
N GLU A 273 -23.57 -10.81 -28.56
CA GLU A 273 -23.62 -11.99 -29.44
C GLU A 273 -23.74 -13.33 -28.71
N ILE A 274 -24.03 -13.34 -27.40
CA ILE A 274 -24.11 -14.59 -26.63
C ILE A 274 -25.44 -15.31 -26.88
N ASN A 275 -25.55 -15.96 -27.99
CA ASN A 275 -26.47 -17.07 -28.21
C ASN A 275 -25.77 -18.39 -27.80
N GLY A 276 -25.81 -18.76 -26.49
CA GLY A 276 -25.42 -20.11 -26.08
C GLY A 276 -24.51 -20.32 -24.89
N GLY A 277 -24.05 -19.30 -24.19
CA GLY A 277 -23.28 -19.46 -22.96
C GLY A 277 -24.19 -19.92 -21.80
N GLY A 278 -23.96 -21.11 -21.24
CA GLY A 278 -24.68 -21.60 -20.07
C GLY A 278 -24.13 -21.02 -18.77
N ARG A 279 -24.72 -21.34 -17.62
CA ARG A 279 -24.22 -20.98 -16.28
C ARG A 279 -22.72 -21.33 -16.08
N ARG A 280 -22.22 -22.35 -16.77
CA ARG A 280 -20.82 -22.79 -16.71
C ARG A 280 -19.82 -21.75 -17.16
N SER A 281 -20.19 -20.84 -18.06
CA SER A 281 -19.31 -19.75 -18.54
C SER A 281 -19.00 -18.70 -17.46
N PHE A 282 -19.78 -18.65 -16.38
CA PHE A 282 -19.62 -17.72 -15.26
C PHE A 282 -19.02 -18.39 -14.02
N ASP A 283 -18.87 -19.70 -14.04
CA ASP A 283 -18.40 -20.50 -12.90
C ASP A 283 -17.05 -20.02 -12.39
N ILE A 284 -16.10 -19.80 -13.30
CA ILE A 284 -14.73 -19.37 -12.96
C ILE A 284 -14.71 -18.06 -12.19
N PHE A 285 -15.60 -17.11 -12.53
CA PHE A 285 -15.68 -15.82 -11.84
C PHE A 285 -16.30 -15.96 -10.45
N CYS A 286 -17.31 -16.82 -10.31
CA CYS A 286 -17.90 -17.10 -9.00
C CYS A 286 -16.92 -17.76 -8.05
N VAL A 287 -16.14 -18.73 -8.55
CA VAL A 287 -15.05 -19.36 -7.78
C VAL A 287 -13.98 -18.36 -7.39
N HIS A 288 -13.55 -17.51 -8.34
CA HIS A 288 -12.54 -16.51 -8.09
C HIS A 288 -12.99 -15.50 -7.02
N LEU A 289 -14.22 -14.98 -7.11
CA LEU A 289 -14.77 -14.04 -6.14
C LEU A 289 -14.91 -14.67 -4.75
N TRP A 290 -15.34 -15.93 -4.68
CA TRP A 290 -15.42 -16.67 -3.44
C TRP A 290 -14.03 -16.87 -2.80
N GLU A 291 -13.01 -17.33 -3.57
CA GLU A 291 -11.63 -17.47 -3.11
C GLU A 291 -11.10 -16.10 -2.63
N LEU A 292 -11.34 -15.04 -3.40
CA LEU A 292 -10.91 -13.69 -3.08
C LEU A 292 -11.51 -13.16 -1.78
N PHE A 293 -12.80 -13.45 -1.55
CA PHE A 293 -13.49 -13.06 -0.32
C PHE A 293 -12.93 -13.78 0.92
N ILE A 294 -12.66 -15.08 0.81
CA ILE A 294 -12.03 -15.85 1.89
C ILE A 294 -10.61 -15.32 2.17
N CYS A 295 -9.81 -15.08 1.13
CA CYS A 295 -8.45 -14.55 1.29
C CYS A 295 -8.45 -13.14 1.91
N THR A 296 -9.40 -12.28 1.52
CA THR A 296 -9.58 -10.96 2.12
C THR A 296 -9.95 -11.07 3.60
N THR A 297 -10.88 -11.96 3.93
CA THR A 297 -11.25 -12.25 5.33
C THR A 297 -10.06 -12.78 6.13
N ALA A 298 -9.28 -13.70 5.57
CA ALA A 298 -8.06 -14.23 6.19
C ALA A 298 -7.04 -13.11 6.50
N TYR A 299 -6.87 -12.17 5.57
CA TYR A 299 -6.00 -11.02 5.76
C TYR A 299 -6.50 -10.11 6.89
N LEU A 300 -7.79 -9.75 6.88
CA LEU A 300 -8.38 -8.87 7.90
C LEU A 300 -8.35 -9.53 9.31
N LEU A 301 -8.55 -10.83 9.41
CA LEU A 301 -8.39 -11.59 10.65
C LEU A 301 -6.95 -11.56 11.17
N GLN A 302 -5.97 -11.77 10.27
CA GLN A 302 -4.56 -11.74 10.62
C GLN A 302 -4.10 -10.36 11.09
N SER A 303 -4.67 -9.30 10.50
CA SER A 303 -4.38 -7.91 10.86
C SER A 303 -5.15 -7.43 12.10
N GLU A 304 -6.01 -8.28 12.70
CA GLU A 304 -6.95 -7.93 13.77
C GLU A 304 -7.86 -6.73 13.42
N ALA A 305 -8.17 -6.55 12.13
CA ALA A 305 -8.99 -5.46 11.61
C ALA A 305 -10.50 -5.75 11.76
N TYR A 306 -10.97 -5.91 13.01
CA TYR A 306 -12.34 -6.36 13.32
C TYR A 306 -13.40 -5.35 12.89
N GLU A 307 -13.11 -4.06 12.89
CA GLU A 307 -14.05 -3.03 12.43
C GLU A 307 -14.27 -3.14 10.92
N SER A 308 -13.21 -3.31 10.15
CA SER A 308 -13.31 -3.56 8.71
C SER A 308 -14.01 -4.90 8.41
N LEU A 309 -13.77 -5.94 9.22
CA LEU A 309 -14.52 -7.20 9.12
C LEU A 309 -16.01 -6.99 9.40
N ASN A 310 -16.37 -6.22 10.42
CA ASN A 310 -17.76 -5.91 10.72
C ASN A 310 -18.43 -5.17 9.53
N GLU A 311 -17.78 -4.13 9.01
CA GLU A 311 -18.29 -3.38 7.86
C GLU A 311 -18.48 -4.29 6.64
N LEU A 312 -17.54 -5.21 6.38
CA LEU A 312 -17.60 -6.15 5.27
C LEU A 312 -18.73 -7.20 5.44
N LEU A 313 -18.88 -7.79 6.63
CA LEU A 313 -19.77 -8.94 6.85
C LEU A 313 -21.20 -8.55 7.22
N VAL A 314 -21.42 -7.38 7.83
CA VAL A 314 -22.75 -6.89 8.20
C VAL A 314 -23.37 -6.01 7.08
N HIS A 315 -22.64 -5.78 6.00
CA HIS A 315 -23.10 -5.03 4.84
C HIS A 315 -24.30 -5.71 4.15
N THR A 316 -25.27 -4.91 3.69
CA THR A 316 -26.36 -5.39 2.84
C THR A 316 -25.93 -5.28 1.39
N TYR A 317 -25.65 -6.41 0.76
CA TYR A 317 -25.28 -6.51 -0.64
C TYR A 317 -26.51 -6.53 -1.55
N PHE A 318 -26.49 -5.77 -2.64
CA PHE A 318 -27.52 -5.82 -3.66
C PHE A 318 -27.02 -6.62 -4.87
N LEU A 319 -27.29 -7.94 -4.86
CA LEU A 319 -26.67 -8.89 -5.79
C LEU A 319 -27.65 -9.40 -6.85
N ARG A 320 -27.15 -9.58 -8.07
CA ARG A 320 -27.87 -10.25 -9.16
C ARG A 320 -28.20 -11.69 -8.80
N MET A 321 -29.41 -12.12 -9.15
CA MET A 321 -29.85 -13.48 -8.85
C MET A 321 -29.32 -14.51 -9.86
N SER A 322 -28.99 -14.07 -11.08
CA SER A 322 -28.46 -14.91 -12.15
C SER A 322 -27.81 -14.04 -13.21
N PRO A 323 -26.87 -14.57 -14.02
CA PRO A 323 -26.26 -13.81 -15.12
C PRO A 323 -27.25 -13.27 -16.15
N TYR A 324 -28.42 -13.89 -16.27
CA TYR A 324 -29.46 -13.55 -17.26
C TYR A 324 -30.63 -12.80 -16.64
N ASP A 325 -30.56 -12.42 -15.37
CA ASP A 325 -31.59 -11.68 -14.67
C ASP A 325 -31.05 -10.33 -14.21
N SER A 326 -31.63 -9.24 -14.70
CA SER A 326 -31.24 -7.88 -14.33
C SER A 326 -31.65 -7.49 -12.90
N ARG A 327 -32.51 -8.27 -12.27
CA ARG A 327 -33.00 -7.97 -10.90
C ARG A 327 -31.89 -8.20 -9.89
N VAL A 328 -31.72 -7.24 -9.01
CA VAL A 328 -30.87 -7.34 -7.82
C VAL A 328 -31.76 -7.53 -6.59
N LYS A 329 -31.26 -8.27 -5.60
CA LYS A 329 -31.94 -8.46 -4.34
C LYS A 329 -31.00 -8.16 -3.17
N PRO A 330 -31.54 -7.62 -2.06
CA PRO A 330 -30.79 -7.52 -0.84
C PRO A 330 -30.38 -8.91 -0.36
N SER A 331 -29.11 -9.07 -0.04
CA SER A 331 -28.48 -10.33 0.37
C SER A 331 -27.43 -10.01 1.44
N SER A 332 -27.01 -10.98 2.21
CA SER A 332 -25.80 -10.86 3.01
C SER A 332 -24.61 -11.51 2.27
N TYR A 333 -23.44 -11.49 2.88
CA TYR A 333 -22.20 -11.99 2.22
C TYR A 333 -22.24 -13.49 1.89
N GLU A 334 -23.12 -14.29 2.49
CA GLU A 334 -23.27 -15.72 2.18
C GLU A 334 -23.58 -15.98 0.70
N ARG A 335 -24.12 -14.97 0.02
CA ARG A 335 -24.39 -15.07 -1.42
C ARG A 335 -23.10 -15.14 -2.25
N LEU A 336 -21.98 -14.69 -1.70
CA LEU A 336 -20.66 -14.84 -2.31
C LEU A 336 -20.05 -16.23 -2.09
N CYS A 337 -20.66 -17.07 -1.23
CA CYS A 337 -20.29 -18.46 -1.11
C CYS A 337 -20.62 -19.20 -2.40
N TYR A 338 -19.63 -19.85 -2.97
CA TYR A 338 -19.82 -20.56 -4.22
C TYR A 338 -19.13 -21.91 -4.20
N ARG A 339 -19.91 -22.94 -4.49
CA ARG A 339 -19.42 -24.31 -4.70
C ARG A 339 -19.49 -24.61 -6.18
N SER A 340 -18.32 -24.78 -6.79
CA SER A 340 -18.21 -25.14 -8.20
C SER A 340 -18.19 -26.64 -8.39
N GLU A 341 -19.25 -27.20 -9.00
CA GLU A 341 -19.24 -28.57 -9.47
C GLU A 341 -18.21 -28.76 -10.59
N MET A 342 -18.01 -27.74 -11.42
CA MET A 342 -17.05 -27.76 -12.50
C MET A 342 -15.60 -27.88 -12.00
N LEU A 343 -15.23 -27.07 -10.99
CA LEU A 343 -13.93 -27.19 -10.34
C LEU A 343 -13.73 -28.56 -9.71
N GLU A 344 -14.73 -29.09 -9.01
CA GLU A 344 -14.71 -30.43 -8.41
C GLU A 344 -14.48 -31.52 -9.48
N ASP A 345 -15.19 -31.47 -10.60
CA ASP A 345 -15.06 -32.44 -11.69
C ASP A 345 -13.69 -32.38 -12.36
N VAL A 346 -13.14 -31.20 -12.53
CA VAL A 346 -11.83 -30.99 -13.18
C VAL A 346 -10.68 -31.43 -12.28
N ILE A 347 -10.77 -31.17 -10.96
CA ILE A 347 -9.73 -31.55 -9.98
C ILE A 347 -9.76 -33.08 -9.69
N LYS A 348 -10.93 -33.69 -9.74
CA LYS A 348 -11.11 -35.09 -9.36
C LYS A 348 -10.11 -36.07 -9.98
N PRO A 349 -9.75 -36.00 -11.27
CA PRO A 349 -8.76 -36.89 -11.86
C PRO A 349 -7.33 -36.67 -11.34
N THR A 350 -7.01 -35.53 -10.78
CA THR A 350 -5.66 -35.19 -10.30
C THR A 350 -5.41 -35.61 -8.86
N LEU A 351 -6.46 -36.01 -8.13
CA LEU A 351 -6.38 -36.36 -6.72
C LEU A 351 -6.43 -37.87 -6.48
N PRO A 352 -5.77 -38.38 -5.42
CA PRO A 352 -5.88 -39.77 -5.00
C PRO A 352 -7.34 -40.18 -4.78
N GLY A 353 -7.73 -41.37 -5.29
CA GLY A 353 -9.13 -41.83 -5.33
C GLY A 353 -9.81 -42.04 -3.96
N ASP A 354 -9.06 -42.10 -2.87
CA ASP A 354 -9.55 -42.20 -1.49
C ASP A 354 -10.01 -40.85 -0.94
N LEU A 355 -9.48 -39.72 -1.44
CA LEU A 355 -9.86 -38.38 -1.04
C LEU A 355 -11.28 -38.03 -1.50
N SER A 356 -11.72 -38.53 -2.66
CA SER A 356 -13.03 -38.24 -3.23
C SER A 356 -14.23 -38.69 -2.37
N ARG A 357 -13.99 -39.50 -1.34
CA ARG A 357 -15.03 -40.05 -0.45
C ARG A 357 -15.19 -39.30 0.87
N LYS A 358 -14.22 -38.49 1.25
CA LYS A 358 -14.16 -37.88 2.60
C LYS A 358 -14.25 -36.37 2.61
N TYR A 359 -13.94 -35.70 1.50
CA TYR A 359 -13.71 -34.24 1.50
C TYR A 359 -14.30 -33.58 0.26
N THR A 360 -14.54 -32.27 0.32
CA THR A 360 -14.72 -31.48 -0.90
C THR A 360 -13.37 -31.40 -1.60
N LEU A 361 -13.36 -31.73 -2.88
CA LEU A 361 -12.11 -31.77 -3.66
C LEU A 361 -11.56 -30.35 -3.84
N ALA A 362 -12.46 -29.38 -4.05
CA ALA A 362 -12.08 -27.96 -4.13
C ALA A 362 -11.45 -27.47 -2.82
N GLY A 363 -12.02 -27.81 -1.65
CA GLY A 363 -11.44 -27.46 -0.35
C GLY A 363 -10.06 -28.07 -0.13
N HIS A 364 -9.86 -29.33 -0.52
CA HIS A 364 -8.55 -29.97 -0.48
C HIS A 364 -7.55 -29.24 -1.40
N TYR A 365 -7.94 -28.97 -2.63
CA TYR A 365 -7.07 -28.28 -3.59
C TYR A 365 -6.64 -26.90 -3.08
N LEU A 366 -7.58 -26.11 -2.57
CA LEU A 366 -7.30 -24.79 -2.03
C LEU A 366 -6.36 -24.83 -0.81
N CYS A 367 -6.49 -25.83 0.05
CA CYS A 367 -5.69 -25.89 1.28
C CYS A 367 -4.32 -26.54 1.11
N GLU A 368 -4.17 -27.52 0.20
CA GLU A 368 -2.99 -28.37 0.10
C GLU A 368 -2.20 -28.19 -1.20
N GLN A 369 -2.85 -27.72 -2.28
CA GLN A 369 -2.21 -27.66 -3.60
C GLN A 369 -2.14 -26.25 -4.18
N ARG A 370 -3.07 -25.36 -3.80
CA ARG A 370 -3.10 -23.98 -4.29
C ARG A 370 -2.02 -23.15 -3.61
N ASP A 371 -1.18 -22.49 -4.39
CA ASP A 371 -0.19 -21.55 -3.87
C ASP A 371 -0.83 -20.24 -3.45
N TYR A 372 -0.31 -19.67 -2.37
CA TYR A 372 -0.70 -18.37 -1.85
C TYR A 372 0.54 -17.49 -1.61
N LEU A 373 0.32 -16.19 -1.42
CA LEU A 373 1.37 -15.28 -0.94
C LEU A 373 2.04 -15.84 0.32
N PRO A 374 3.34 -15.60 0.56
CA PRO A 374 4.10 -16.22 1.66
C PRO A 374 3.50 -16.05 3.06
N THR A 375 2.63 -15.06 3.24
CA THR A 375 1.94 -14.79 4.52
C THR A 375 0.65 -15.61 4.69
N PHE A 376 0.18 -16.28 3.64
CA PHE A 376 -1.03 -17.12 3.66
C PHE A 376 -0.65 -18.59 3.57
N THR A 377 -1.35 -19.40 4.36
CA THR A 377 -1.26 -20.86 4.30
C THR A 377 -2.66 -21.43 4.08
N GLY A 378 -2.75 -22.65 3.53
CA GLY A 378 -4.03 -23.33 3.39
C GLY A 378 -4.80 -23.46 4.72
N LYS A 379 -4.09 -23.64 5.85
CA LYS A 379 -4.69 -23.59 7.19
C LYS A 379 -5.41 -22.26 7.46
N ARG A 380 -4.80 -21.12 7.13
CA ARG A 380 -5.44 -19.79 7.34
C ARG A 380 -6.64 -19.57 6.43
N ILE A 381 -6.59 -20.09 5.22
CA ILE A 381 -7.75 -20.07 4.32
C ILE A 381 -8.89 -20.89 4.91
N ALA A 382 -8.61 -22.08 5.44
CA ALA A 382 -9.59 -22.92 6.11
C ALA A 382 -10.18 -22.26 7.37
N GLU A 383 -9.35 -21.61 8.17
CA GLU A 383 -9.77 -20.86 9.36
C GLU A 383 -10.70 -19.69 8.98
N ALA A 384 -10.41 -18.96 7.90
CA ALA A 384 -11.25 -17.86 7.43
C ALA A 384 -12.58 -18.37 6.85
N ASP A 385 -12.56 -19.46 6.10
CA ASP A 385 -13.76 -20.08 5.55
C ASP A 385 -14.68 -20.58 6.69
N LEU A 386 -14.10 -21.24 7.69
CA LEU A 386 -14.83 -21.65 8.90
C LEU A 386 -15.35 -20.47 9.71
N PHE A 387 -14.56 -19.41 9.86
CA PHE A 387 -14.97 -18.17 10.52
C PHE A 387 -16.19 -17.54 9.86
N LEU A 388 -16.21 -17.44 8.54
CA LEU A 388 -17.34 -16.90 7.77
C LEU A 388 -18.63 -17.69 8.05
N TYR A 389 -18.55 -19.02 8.07
CA TYR A 389 -19.66 -19.88 8.44
C TYR A 389 -20.12 -19.63 9.88
N GLN A 390 -19.21 -19.53 10.82
CA GLN A 390 -19.51 -19.36 12.25
C GLN A 390 -20.14 -18.01 12.53
N VAL A 391 -19.68 -16.92 11.89
CA VAL A 391 -20.31 -15.60 11.98
C VAL A 391 -21.70 -15.63 11.35
N PHE A 392 -21.83 -16.22 10.15
CA PHE A 392 -23.12 -16.35 9.47
C PHE A 392 -24.16 -17.04 10.34
N ARG A 393 -23.77 -18.12 11.02
CA ARG A 393 -24.64 -18.84 11.97
C ARG A 393 -25.08 -17.99 13.16
N GLY A 394 -24.30 -16.98 13.52
CA GLY A 394 -24.59 -16.03 14.59
C GLY A 394 -25.46 -14.83 14.15
N LEU A 395 -25.66 -14.62 12.85
CA LEU A 395 -26.49 -13.53 12.35
C LEU A 395 -27.98 -13.91 12.42
N ASP A 396 -28.84 -12.95 12.78
CA ASP A 396 -30.28 -13.10 12.71
C ASP A 396 -30.82 -12.58 11.37
N LEU A 397 -30.79 -13.43 10.37
CA LEU A 397 -31.21 -13.05 9.02
C LEU A 397 -32.73 -12.78 8.92
N GLY A 398 -33.51 -13.34 9.84
CA GLY A 398 -34.93 -13.06 9.91
C GLY A 398 -35.23 -11.63 10.32
N GLU A 399 -34.48 -11.09 11.30
CA GLU A 399 -34.56 -9.67 11.68
C GLU A 399 -34.09 -8.74 10.55
N LEU A 400 -33.15 -9.20 9.71
CA LEU A 400 -32.64 -8.43 8.57
C LEU A 400 -33.54 -8.54 7.33
N GLY A 401 -34.61 -9.37 7.36
CA GLY A 401 -35.50 -9.58 6.22
C GLY A 401 -34.84 -10.24 5.02
N LEU A 402 -33.70 -10.90 5.20
CA LEU A 402 -32.89 -11.51 4.17
C LEU A 402 -33.25 -12.99 4.00
N GLN A 403 -33.32 -13.44 2.75
CA GLN A 403 -33.55 -14.85 2.41
C GLN A 403 -32.23 -15.61 2.49
N ALA A 404 -32.11 -16.55 3.43
CA ALA A 404 -30.85 -17.23 3.74
C ALA A 404 -30.47 -18.27 2.68
N TYR A 405 -29.29 -18.12 2.12
CA TYR A 405 -28.45 -19.23 1.66
C TYR A 405 -27.44 -19.52 2.76
N VAL A 406 -26.96 -20.72 2.92
CA VAL A 406 -26.02 -21.05 3.99
C VAL A 406 -24.60 -20.95 3.44
N TRP A 407 -23.72 -20.16 4.09
CA TRP A 407 -22.30 -20.29 3.86
C TRP A 407 -21.86 -21.67 4.36
N PHE A 408 -21.42 -22.55 3.45
CA PHE A 408 -20.86 -23.82 3.83
C PHE A 408 -19.33 -23.80 3.69
N PRO A 409 -18.57 -24.02 4.79
CA PRO A 409 -17.12 -23.92 4.78
C PRO A 409 -16.51 -25.19 4.21
N ILE A 410 -16.24 -25.24 2.90
CA ILE A 410 -15.70 -26.44 2.25
C ILE A 410 -14.28 -26.79 2.67
N CYS A 411 -13.56 -25.86 3.29
CA CYS A 411 -12.21 -26.03 3.81
C CYS A 411 -12.16 -26.43 5.29
N TYR A 412 -13.29 -26.59 5.98
CA TYR A 412 -13.38 -26.68 7.45
C TYR A 412 -12.50 -27.79 8.08
N ILE A 413 -12.26 -28.88 7.39
CA ILE A 413 -11.45 -30.01 7.89
C ILE A 413 -9.96 -29.65 8.07
N TYR A 414 -9.48 -28.61 7.38
CA TYR A 414 -8.11 -28.10 7.45
C TYR A 414 -7.96 -26.97 8.51
N ALA A 415 -9.07 -26.53 9.10
CA ALA A 415 -9.05 -25.57 10.19
C ALA A 415 -8.69 -26.22 11.53
N ASP A 416 -7.89 -25.53 12.33
CA ASP A 416 -7.49 -26.02 13.66
C ASP A 416 -8.26 -25.32 14.76
N ASN A 417 -9.22 -26.04 15.37
CA ASN A 417 -10.01 -25.51 16.49
C ASN A 417 -9.15 -25.17 17.73
N ASN A 418 -7.93 -25.71 17.83
CA ASN A 418 -7.04 -25.42 18.95
C ASN A 418 -6.44 -24.01 18.85
N ASP A 419 -6.26 -23.49 17.64
CA ASP A 419 -5.77 -22.13 17.38
C ASP A 419 -6.90 -21.14 17.04
N SER A 420 -8.16 -21.58 17.20
CA SER A 420 -9.31 -20.73 16.83
C SER A 420 -9.35 -19.40 17.58
N ILE A 421 -9.62 -18.35 16.84
CA ILE A 421 -9.82 -16.99 17.37
C ILE A 421 -10.92 -16.93 18.43
N TRP A 422 -11.93 -17.83 18.36
CA TRP A 422 -13.05 -17.86 19.28
C TRP A 422 -12.67 -18.20 20.73
N LYS A 423 -11.49 -18.79 20.96
CA LYS A 423 -10.95 -18.95 22.33
C LYS A 423 -10.72 -17.60 23.02
N LYS A 424 -10.45 -16.53 22.27
CA LYS A 424 -10.31 -15.17 22.78
C LYS A 424 -11.64 -14.61 23.33
N LEU A 425 -12.81 -15.24 23.04
CA LEU A 425 -14.10 -14.87 23.63
C LEU A 425 -14.15 -14.94 25.15
N GLN A 426 -13.23 -15.65 25.78
CA GLN A 426 -13.09 -15.62 27.22
C GLN A 426 -12.75 -14.22 27.75
N SER A 427 -12.08 -13.38 26.97
CA SER A 427 -11.78 -11.98 27.30
C SER A 427 -12.95 -11.05 26.99
N ARG A 428 -13.34 -10.22 27.98
CA ARG A 428 -14.34 -9.15 27.81
C ARG A 428 -13.93 -8.16 26.73
N ARG A 429 -12.67 -7.75 26.75
CA ARG A 429 -12.11 -6.83 25.77
C ARG A 429 -12.21 -7.36 24.32
N PHE A 430 -12.03 -8.67 24.14
CA PHE A 430 -12.20 -9.27 22.82
C PHE A 430 -13.68 -9.37 22.44
N CYS A 431 -14.57 -9.70 23.37
CA CYS A 431 -16.01 -9.67 23.14
C CYS A 431 -16.46 -8.29 22.63
N GLU A 432 -16.00 -7.21 23.26
CA GLU A 432 -16.32 -5.84 22.86
C GLU A 432 -15.92 -5.54 21.41
N LYS A 433 -14.77 -6.06 20.94
CA LYS A 433 -14.31 -5.87 19.57
C LYS A 433 -15.16 -6.60 18.53
N ILE A 434 -15.74 -7.75 18.88
CA ILE A 434 -16.43 -8.58 17.89
C ILE A 434 -17.96 -8.59 18.04
N MET A 435 -18.52 -8.05 19.13
CA MET A 435 -19.98 -7.92 19.30
C MET A 435 -20.69 -7.27 18.09
N PRO A 436 -20.09 -6.25 17.41
CA PRO A 436 -20.69 -5.68 16.20
C PRO A 436 -20.92 -6.70 15.08
N LEU A 437 -20.06 -7.73 14.93
CA LEU A 437 -20.24 -8.81 13.94
C LEU A 437 -21.56 -9.58 14.14
N PHE A 438 -22.11 -9.57 15.32
CA PHE A 438 -23.37 -10.24 15.69
C PHE A 438 -24.52 -9.25 15.88
N SER A 439 -24.30 -7.96 15.56
CA SER A 439 -25.29 -6.88 15.76
C SER A 439 -25.79 -6.78 17.17
N VAL A 440 -24.92 -6.98 18.16
CA VAL A 440 -25.21 -6.89 19.60
C VAL A 440 -24.27 -5.92 20.31
N SER A 441 -24.74 -5.34 21.43
CA SER A 441 -24.00 -4.32 22.19
C SER A 441 -23.65 -4.74 23.63
N THR A 442 -24.08 -5.92 24.08
CA THR A 442 -23.78 -6.43 25.42
C THR A 442 -23.33 -7.87 25.37
N ILE A 443 -22.54 -8.28 26.36
CA ILE A 443 -22.06 -9.66 26.47
C ILE A 443 -23.22 -10.64 26.69
N GLU A 444 -24.25 -10.23 27.40
CA GLU A 444 -25.45 -11.03 27.66
C GLU A 444 -26.19 -11.27 26.32
N ALA A 445 -26.36 -10.24 25.51
CA ALA A 445 -26.95 -10.37 24.16
C ALA A 445 -26.07 -11.23 23.24
N LEU A 446 -24.76 -11.14 23.34
CA LEU A 446 -23.83 -12.02 22.62
C LEU A 446 -24.02 -13.49 23.02
N LYS A 447 -24.08 -13.77 24.32
CA LYS A 447 -24.34 -15.13 24.85
C LYS A 447 -25.67 -15.68 24.36
N GLU A 448 -26.72 -14.87 24.40
CA GLU A 448 -28.04 -15.26 23.89
C GLU A 448 -27.99 -15.59 22.39
N ARG A 449 -27.33 -14.72 21.61
CA ARG A 449 -27.14 -14.92 20.17
C ARG A 449 -26.38 -16.22 19.86
N LEU A 450 -25.27 -16.46 20.53
CA LEU A 450 -24.47 -17.67 20.38
C LEU A 450 -25.23 -18.94 20.80
N SER A 451 -26.08 -18.86 21.84
CA SER A 451 -26.86 -20.01 22.30
C SER A 451 -27.91 -20.45 21.27
N ARG A 452 -28.51 -19.51 20.52
CA ARG A 452 -29.48 -19.80 19.45
C ARG A 452 -28.84 -20.59 18.32
N CYS A 453 -27.53 -20.37 18.02
CA CYS A 453 -26.81 -21.06 16.97
C CYS A 453 -26.68 -22.58 17.16
N ILE A 454 -26.83 -23.10 18.37
CA ILE A 454 -26.75 -24.53 18.69
C ILE A 454 -28.04 -25.27 18.32
N SER A 455 -29.19 -24.62 18.52
CA SER A 455 -30.51 -25.28 18.44
C SER A 455 -30.93 -25.66 17.03
N ASP A 456 -30.29 -25.10 16.00
CA ASP A 456 -30.68 -25.24 14.61
C ASP A 456 -30.03 -26.49 13.95
N ARG A 457 -30.42 -27.68 14.44
CA ARG A 457 -30.00 -28.96 13.84
C ARG A 457 -30.46 -29.11 12.38
N GLU A 458 -31.54 -28.46 11.96
CA GLU A 458 -32.07 -28.56 10.61
C GLU A 458 -31.13 -27.97 9.54
N VAL A 459 -30.36 -26.97 9.87
CA VAL A 459 -29.37 -26.37 8.96
C VAL A 459 -28.16 -27.30 8.80
N ARG A 460 -27.81 -28.08 9.83
CA ARG A 460 -26.73 -29.08 9.77
C ARG A 460 -26.98 -30.22 8.78
N TYR A 461 -28.23 -30.53 8.48
CA TYR A 461 -28.61 -31.75 7.72
C TYR A 461 -28.93 -31.53 6.26
N LYS A 462 -29.13 -30.30 5.81
CA LYS A 462 -29.49 -30.04 4.40
C LYS A 462 -28.31 -30.10 3.43
N GLU A 463 -27.10 -30.17 3.93
CA GLU A 463 -25.89 -30.20 3.11
C GLU A 463 -25.16 -31.54 3.26
N ASN A 464 -25.28 -32.33 2.28
CA ASN A 464 -24.95 -33.70 1.93
C ASN A 464 -23.60 -34.31 2.31
N TYR A 465 -22.85 -33.80 3.28
CA TYR A 465 -21.52 -34.36 3.58
C TYR A 465 -21.45 -35.24 4.83
N GLY A 466 -22.53 -35.39 5.59
CA GLY A 466 -22.56 -36.26 6.77
C GLY A 466 -21.73 -35.78 7.97
N GLU A 467 -20.99 -34.72 7.84
CA GLU A 467 -20.15 -34.11 8.87
C GLU A 467 -20.55 -32.64 9.09
N SER A 468 -20.58 -32.19 10.33
CA SER A 468 -20.91 -30.80 10.69
C SER A 468 -19.64 -30.03 11.00
N ALA A 469 -19.45 -28.87 10.32
CA ALA A 469 -18.43 -27.91 10.73
C ALA A 469 -18.70 -27.43 12.17
N SER A 470 -17.64 -27.17 12.94
CA SER A 470 -17.73 -26.77 14.33
C SER A 470 -18.39 -25.40 14.50
N ALA A 471 -19.32 -25.29 15.43
CA ALA A 471 -19.90 -24.03 15.86
C ALA A 471 -18.96 -23.32 16.85
N ILE A 472 -19.20 -22.03 17.10
CA ILE A 472 -18.42 -21.25 18.09
C ILE A 472 -18.46 -21.90 19.47
N LEU A 473 -19.63 -22.42 19.90
CA LEU A 473 -19.80 -23.02 21.21
C LEU A 473 -19.26 -24.46 21.32
N ASP A 474 -18.79 -25.07 20.22
CA ASP A 474 -17.98 -26.27 20.24
C ASP A 474 -16.52 -25.96 20.66
N ILE A 475 -16.10 -24.68 20.57
CA ILE A 475 -14.74 -24.19 20.84
C ILE A 475 -14.63 -23.50 22.21
N VAL A 476 -15.61 -22.68 22.58
CA VAL A 476 -15.70 -21.97 23.86
C VAL A 476 -17.03 -22.21 24.51
N LYS A 477 -17.05 -22.51 25.81
CA LYS A 477 -18.31 -22.70 26.55
C LYS A 477 -18.99 -21.36 26.82
N LEU A 478 -20.33 -21.37 26.84
CA LEU A 478 -21.12 -20.15 27.01
C LEU A 478 -20.84 -19.41 28.33
N ASP A 479 -20.55 -20.14 29.41
CA ASP A 479 -20.21 -19.59 30.72
C ASP A 479 -18.79 -18.98 30.76
N GLU A 480 -17.93 -19.31 29.83
CA GLU A 480 -16.59 -18.77 29.69
C GLU A 480 -16.56 -17.44 28.92
N VAL A 481 -17.59 -17.15 28.10
CA VAL A 481 -17.64 -15.92 27.27
C VAL A 481 -17.63 -14.66 28.15
N GLY A 482 -16.64 -13.79 27.96
CA GLY A 482 -16.48 -12.55 28.71
C GLY A 482 -16.14 -12.71 30.18
N ARG A 483 -15.64 -13.87 30.59
CA ARG A 483 -15.31 -14.16 32.00
C ARG A 483 -14.03 -13.47 32.45
N LEU A 484 -13.06 -13.35 31.57
CA LEU A 484 -11.77 -12.72 31.86
C LEU A 484 -11.81 -11.22 31.48
N PRO A 485 -11.04 -10.35 32.17
CA PRO A 485 -10.97 -8.93 31.83
C PRO A 485 -10.50 -8.64 30.43
#